data_1cf565d0c1f6ffc249735cb0fc0f574d
#
_entry.id   1cf565d0c1f6ffc249735cb0fc0f574d
#
_cell.length_a   1.000
_cell.length_b   1.000
_cell.length_c   1.000
_cell.angle_alpha   90.00
_cell.angle_beta   90.00
_cell.angle_gamma   90.00
#
_symmetry.space_group_name_H-M   'P 1'
#
loop_
_entity.id
_entity.type
_entity.pdbx_description
1 polymer ?
#
loop_
_entity_poly.entity_id
_entity_poly.type
_entity_poly.pdbx_seq_one_letter_code
_entity_poly.pdbx_strand_id
1 'polypeptide(L)'
;FRLTTLTLVLSLIFSINIQAESPINWTNYYSDSEVKIEYQYTNCEYSDRFNQEFVIFKITNFTDKNFSVNWINESWYDKKCINCSDNSTEEALTDIFVPANQVVIGDCDIQNNLRIFSKFSDRIEDMPGIKKIVELTKFKLKNINISYE
;
A
#
# COMPACT_ATOMS: atom_id res chain seq x y z
N PHE A 1 -26.03 63.28 28.24
CA PHE A 1 -25.98 62.46 27.02
C PHE A 1 -24.93 61.37 27.23
N ARG A 2 -25.40 60.09 27.41
CA ARG A 2 -24.55 58.92 27.45
C ARG A 2 -24.52 58.29 26.08
N LEU A 3 -23.35 58.24 25.45
CA LEU A 3 -23.09 57.55 24.20
C LEU A 3 -22.76 56.12 24.51
N THR A 4 -23.66 55.20 24.21
CA THR A 4 -23.42 53.74 24.30
C THR A 4 -22.79 53.27 22.98
N THR A 5 -21.50 52.95 23.00
CA THR A 5 -20.80 52.32 21.92
C THR A 5 -21.20 50.85 21.85
N LEU A 6 -21.94 50.49 20.82
CA LEU A 6 -22.29 49.11 20.45
C LEU A 6 -21.12 48.48 19.74
N THR A 7 -20.38 47.61 20.45
CA THR A 7 -19.26 46.84 19.88
C THR A 7 -19.83 45.62 19.14
N LEU A 8 -19.80 45.68 17.81
CA LEU A 8 -20.17 44.55 16.95
C LEU A 8 -19.01 43.55 16.90
N VAL A 9 -19.13 42.46 17.66
CA VAL A 9 -18.15 41.34 17.60
C VAL A 9 -18.51 40.49 16.38
N LEU A 10 -17.75 40.66 15.30
CA LEU A 10 -17.84 39.85 14.09
C LEU A 10 -17.08 38.54 14.33
N SER A 11 -17.80 37.50 14.74
CA SER A 11 -17.24 36.15 14.87
C SER A 11 -17.03 35.54 13.48
N LEU A 12 -15.78 35.55 13.01
CA LEU A 12 -15.35 34.76 11.83
C LEU A 12 -15.43 33.26 12.19
N ILE A 13 -16.48 32.62 11.72
CA ILE A 13 -16.58 31.15 11.75
C ILE A 13 -15.70 30.62 10.62
N PHE A 14 -14.48 30.19 10.94
CA PHE A 14 -13.66 29.39 10.04
C PHE A 14 -14.29 28.01 9.94
N SER A 15 -15.01 27.76 8.84
CA SER A 15 -15.46 26.42 8.48
C SER A 15 -14.22 25.58 8.09
N ILE A 16 -13.70 24.81 9.00
CA ILE A 16 -12.69 23.80 8.71
C ILE A 16 -13.41 22.68 7.96
N ASN A 17 -13.25 22.63 6.64
CA ASN A 17 -13.63 21.45 5.86
C ASN A 17 -12.69 20.31 6.23
N ILE A 18 -13.06 19.52 7.22
CA ILE A 18 -12.44 18.23 7.49
C ILE A 18 -12.96 17.31 6.39
N GLN A 19 -12.18 17.15 5.32
CA GLN A 19 -12.38 16.03 4.40
C GLN A 19 -12.09 14.77 5.21
N ALA A 20 -13.14 14.04 5.53
CA ALA A 20 -13.01 12.70 6.09
C ALA A 20 -12.38 11.82 4.99
N GLU A 21 -11.10 11.55 5.09
CA GLU A 21 -10.45 10.50 4.31
C GLU A 21 -11.23 9.20 4.58
N SER A 22 -11.60 8.50 3.51
CA SER A 22 -12.25 7.20 3.62
C SER A 22 -11.38 6.31 4.53
N PRO A 23 -11.96 5.58 5.49
CA PRO A 23 -11.17 4.74 6.39
C PRO A 23 -10.36 3.76 5.55
N ILE A 24 -9.05 3.84 5.66
CA ILE A 24 -8.11 2.94 4.98
C ILE A 24 -8.31 1.55 5.59
N ASN A 25 -8.97 0.65 4.87
CA ASN A 25 -9.27 -0.70 5.32
C ASN A 25 -8.12 -1.64 4.96
N TRP A 26 -7.21 -1.86 5.91
CA TRP A 26 -6.18 -2.88 5.80
C TRP A 26 -6.78 -4.27 6.04
N THR A 27 -6.50 -5.19 5.12
CA THR A 27 -6.88 -6.60 5.23
C THR A 27 -5.73 -7.38 5.85
N ASN A 28 -6.00 -8.16 6.90
CA ASN A 28 -4.99 -9.00 7.51
C ASN A 28 -4.61 -10.15 6.55
N TYR A 29 -3.32 -10.29 6.27
CA TYR A 29 -2.75 -11.40 5.50
C TYR A 29 -2.14 -12.47 6.40
N TYR A 30 -1.30 -12.05 7.35
CA TYR A 30 -0.61 -12.90 8.30
C TYR A 30 -0.46 -12.15 9.63
N SER A 31 -0.60 -12.86 10.75
CA SER A 31 -0.40 -12.27 12.07
C SER A 31 -0.02 -13.35 13.07
N ASP A 32 1.01 -13.05 13.87
CA ASP A 32 1.38 -13.80 15.07
C ASP A 32 1.68 -12.85 16.24
N SER A 33 2.42 -13.30 17.25
CA SER A 33 2.82 -12.47 18.40
C SER A 33 3.92 -11.46 18.09
N GLU A 34 4.66 -11.62 17.00
CA GLU A 34 5.86 -10.86 16.68
C GLU A 34 5.65 -9.90 15.50
N VAL A 35 4.88 -10.34 14.50
CA VAL A 35 4.68 -9.58 13.26
C VAL A 35 3.23 -9.64 12.79
N LYS A 36 2.79 -8.56 12.16
CA LYS A 36 1.53 -8.51 11.39
C LYS A 36 1.81 -8.00 9.99
N ILE A 37 1.32 -8.71 9.00
CA ILE A 37 1.36 -8.31 7.58
C ILE A 37 -0.07 -8.07 7.12
N GLU A 38 -0.34 -6.86 6.68
CA GLU A 38 -1.63 -6.42 6.15
C GLU A 38 -1.46 -5.92 4.73
N TYR A 39 -2.53 -5.89 3.96
CA TYR A 39 -2.51 -5.36 2.60
C TYR A 39 -3.76 -4.56 2.28
N GLN A 40 -3.65 -3.72 1.26
CA GLN A 40 -4.78 -3.02 0.65
C GLN A 40 -4.53 -2.82 -0.85
N TYR A 41 -5.61 -2.69 -1.62
CA TYR A 41 -5.52 -2.24 -3.01
C TYR A 41 -5.53 -0.72 -3.04
N THR A 42 -4.57 -0.14 -3.77
CA THR A 42 -4.39 1.31 -3.84
C THR A 42 -4.19 1.74 -5.29
N ASN A 43 -4.97 2.71 -5.75
CA ASN A 43 -4.74 3.37 -7.03
C ASN A 43 -3.61 4.37 -6.88
N CYS A 44 -2.60 4.25 -7.74
CA CYS A 44 -1.47 5.15 -7.83
C CYS A 44 -1.59 5.98 -9.11
N GLU A 45 -1.73 7.29 -8.93
CA GLU A 45 -1.83 8.25 -10.02
C GLU A 45 -0.45 8.77 -10.39
N TYR A 46 -0.15 8.79 -11.68
CA TYR A 46 1.12 9.24 -12.21
C TYR A 46 0.92 10.29 -13.30
N SER A 47 1.81 11.29 -13.35
CA SER A 47 1.79 12.34 -14.38
C SER A 47 2.55 11.97 -15.65
N ASP A 48 3.46 10.99 -15.57
CA ASP A 48 4.43 10.60 -16.61
C ASP A 48 4.20 9.20 -17.20
N ARG A 49 3.18 8.50 -16.72
CA ARG A 49 2.83 7.13 -17.14
C ARG A 49 1.36 6.83 -16.85
N PHE A 50 0.87 5.68 -17.30
CA PHE A 50 -0.47 5.22 -17.00
C PHE A 50 -0.66 4.98 -15.50
N ASN A 51 -1.84 5.30 -14.99
CA ASN A 51 -2.24 5.03 -13.62
C ASN A 51 -2.34 3.53 -13.37
N GLN A 52 -1.98 3.10 -12.16
CA GLN A 52 -1.87 1.69 -11.82
C GLN A 52 -2.47 1.43 -10.45
N GLU A 53 -3.12 0.29 -10.32
CA GLU A 53 -3.51 -0.25 -9.02
C GLU A 53 -2.44 -1.22 -8.53
N PHE A 54 -2.10 -1.12 -7.27
CA PHE A 54 -1.18 -2.04 -6.58
C PHE A 54 -1.84 -2.64 -5.34
N VAL A 55 -1.43 -3.86 -5.00
CA VAL A 55 -1.53 -4.36 -3.63
C VAL A 55 -0.35 -3.77 -2.86
N ILE A 56 -0.62 -2.95 -1.87
CA ILE A 56 0.37 -2.33 -0.98
C ILE A 56 0.37 -3.09 0.33
N PHE A 57 1.55 -3.39 0.88
CA PHE A 57 1.70 -4.07 2.14
C PHE A 57 2.07 -3.13 3.28
N LYS A 58 1.62 -3.50 4.47
CA LYS A 58 1.99 -2.89 5.74
C LYS A 58 2.49 -3.97 6.68
N ILE A 59 3.66 -3.75 7.29
CA ILE A 59 4.28 -4.68 8.23
C ILE A 59 4.41 -3.98 9.58
N THR A 60 3.90 -4.60 10.62
CA THR A 60 4.02 -4.14 12.00
C THR A 60 4.93 -5.08 12.78
N ASN A 61 5.97 -4.55 13.39
CA ASN A 61 6.84 -5.25 14.32
C ASN A 61 6.36 -5.00 15.75
N PHE A 62 5.91 -6.04 16.44
CA PHE A 62 5.44 -5.97 17.83
C PHE A 62 6.55 -6.23 18.86
N THR A 63 7.79 -6.53 18.40
CA THR A 63 8.90 -6.86 19.28
C THR A 63 9.77 -5.65 19.59
N ASP A 64 10.56 -5.74 20.65
CA ASP A 64 11.56 -4.76 21.05
C ASP A 64 12.91 -4.91 20.32
N LYS A 65 12.96 -5.74 19.27
CA LYS A 65 14.15 -6.02 18.46
C LYS A 65 13.90 -5.66 17.00
N ASN A 66 14.96 -5.24 16.32
CA ASN A 66 14.93 -5.11 14.88
C ASN A 66 14.90 -6.49 14.23
N PHE A 67 14.20 -6.60 13.10
CA PHE A 67 14.25 -7.79 12.27
C PHE A 67 14.14 -7.45 10.77
N SER A 68 14.61 -8.37 9.95
CA SER A 68 14.25 -8.42 8.54
C SER A 68 13.18 -9.49 8.32
N VAL A 69 12.14 -9.17 7.57
CA VAL A 69 11.15 -10.14 7.11
C VAL A 69 11.29 -10.35 5.62
N ASN A 70 11.33 -11.60 5.18
CA ASN A 70 11.41 -11.93 3.78
C ASN A 70 10.38 -12.98 3.36
N TRP A 71 10.00 -12.95 2.09
CA TRP A 71 9.10 -13.90 1.45
C TRP A 71 9.28 -13.92 -0.06
N ILE A 72 8.67 -14.91 -0.71
CA ILE A 72 8.60 -15.02 -2.16
C ILE A 72 7.17 -14.66 -2.60
N ASN A 73 7.05 -13.72 -3.54
CA ASN A 73 5.77 -13.36 -4.13
C ASN A 73 5.41 -14.37 -5.22
N GLU A 74 4.27 -15.05 -5.09
CA GLU A 74 3.62 -15.77 -6.17
C GLU A 74 2.39 -14.96 -6.62
N SER A 75 2.25 -14.69 -7.92
CA SER A 75 1.19 -13.85 -8.49
C SER A 75 0.49 -14.53 -9.65
N TRP A 76 -0.85 -14.46 -9.65
CA TRP A 76 -1.69 -14.97 -10.73
C TRP A 76 -2.38 -13.80 -11.43
N TYR A 77 -2.11 -13.65 -12.71
CA TYR A 77 -2.80 -12.69 -13.57
C TYR A 77 -3.74 -13.43 -14.52
N ASP A 78 -5.00 -12.99 -14.59
CA ASP A 78 -6.05 -13.67 -15.33
C ASP A 78 -6.08 -15.19 -15.02
N LYS A 79 -5.90 -15.56 -13.75
CA LYS A 79 -5.83 -16.93 -13.22
C LYS A 79 -4.60 -17.75 -13.62
N LYS A 80 -3.64 -17.16 -14.35
CA LYS A 80 -2.37 -17.80 -14.71
C LYS A 80 -1.25 -17.35 -13.78
N CYS A 81 -0.56 -18.29 -13.14
CA CYS A 81 0.61 -17.96 -12.33
C CYS A 81 1.81 -17.61 -13.22
N ILE A 82 2.51 -16.54 -12.85
CA ILE A 82 3.68 -16.07 -13.59
C ILE A 82 5.01 -16.47 -12.93
N ASN A 83 5.01 -16.79 -11.63
CA ASN A 83 6.23 -17.08 -10.87
C ASN A 83 6.03 -18.22 -9.84
N CYS A 84 5.22 -19.23 -10.18
CA CYS A 84 4.98 -20.40 -9.32
C CYS A 84 5.95 -21.57 -9.57
N SER A 85 6.99 -21.39 -10.38
CA SER A 85 8.01 -22.43 -10.57
C SER A 85 8.97 -22.47 -9.38
N ASP A 86 9.54 -23.64 -9.09
CA ASP A 86 10.48 -23.83 -7.97
C ASP A 86 11.77 -23.01 -8.11
N ASN A 87 12.05 -22.49 -9.30
CA ASN A 87 13.14 -21.55 -9.57
C ASN A 87 12.62 -20.11 -9.40
N SER A 88 12.34 -19.72 -8.17
CA SER A 88 12.05 -18.32 -7.85
C SER A 88 13.23 -17.45 -8.24
N THR A 89 13.01 -16.52 -9.16
CA THR A 89 14.01 -15.49 -9.51
C THR A 89 14.19 -14.54 -8.33
N GLU A 90 15.36 -13.93 -8.20
CA GLU A 90 15.63 -12.90 -7.16
C GLU A 90 14.58 -11.77 -7.19
N GLU A 91 13.98 -11.51 -8.34
CA GLU A 91 12.91 -10.52 -8.54
C GLU A 91 11.61 -10.83 -7.77
N ALA A 92 11.36 -12.10 -7.42
CA ALA A 92 10.20 -12.49 -6.63
C ALA A 92 10.45 -12.40 -5.12
N LEU A 93 11.71 -12.25 -4.70
CA LEU A 93 12.09 -12.14 -3.29
C LEU A 93 11.84 -10.71 -2.78
N THR A 94 11.09 -10.61 -1.71
CA THR A 94 10.94 -9.38 -0.93
C THR A 94 11.71 -9.56 0.37
N ASP A 95 12.54 -8.58 0.73
CA ASP A 95 13.29 -8.53 1.99
C ASP A 95 13.20 -7.13 2.57
N ILE A 96 12.64 -7.00 3.75
CA ILE A 96 12.28 -5.73 4.37
C ILE A 96 12.78 -5.66 5.79
N PHE A 97 13.60 -4.66 6.08
CA PHE A 97 14.01 -4.30 7.43
C PHE A 97 12.88 -3.57 8.17
N VAL A 98 12.53 -4.04 9.37
CA VAL A 98 11.48 -3.46 10.21
C VAL A 98 12.04 -3.18 11.60
N PRO A 99 12.25 -1.91 11.97
CA PRO A 99 12.76 -1.56 13.29
C PRO A 99 11.84 -2.01 14.43
N ALA A 100 12.41 -2.16 15.62
CA ALA A 100 11.69 -2.52 16.84
C ALA A 100 10.49 -1.60 17.11
N ASN A 101 9.33 -2.18 17.39
CA ASN A 101 8.08 -1.45 17.67
C ASN A 101 7.66 -0.47 16.57
N GLN A 102 8.05 -0.71 15.31
CA GLN A 102 7.76 0.17 14.17
C GLN A 102 6.81 -0.49 13.17
N VAL A 103 6.25 0.37 12.32
CA VAL A 103 5.44 -0.01 11.19
C VAL A 103 6.13 0.45 9.92
N VAL A 104 6.25 -0.43 8.92
CA VAL A 104 6.73 -0.11 7.58
C VAL A 104 5.58 -0.29 6.61
N ILE A 105 5.33 0.72 5.78
CA ILE A 105 4.21 0.74 4.84
C ILE A 105 4.77 0.98 3.44
N GLY A 106 4.31 0.18 2.48
CA GLY A 106 4.54 0.42 1.06
C GLY A 106 3.80 1.65 0.55
N ASP A 107 4.22 2.15 -0.59
CA ASP A 107 3.61 3.31 -1.25
C ASP A 107 3.60 3.16 -2.78
N CYS A 108 3.24 4.24 -3.47
CA CYS A 108 3.21 4.31 -4.92
C CYS A 108 4.57 4.57 -5.57
N ASP A 109 5.67 4.70 -4.81
CA ASP A 109 6.99 4.92 -5.38
C ASP A 109 7.45 3.68 -6.15
N ILE A 110 8.02 3.90 -7.33
CA ILE A 110 8.48 2.85 -8.23
C ILE A 110 9.57 1.95 -7.62
N GLN A 111 10.32 2.46 -6.66
CA GLN A 111 11.39 1.74 -5.97
C GLN A 111 10.91 0.98 -4.73
N ASN A 112 9.65 1.09 -4.38
CA ASN A 112 9.11 0.45 -3.20
C ASN A 112 8.83 -1.04 -3.44
N ASN A 113 9.50 -1.92 -2.66
CA ASN A 113 9.36 -3.37 -2.77
C ASN A 113 8.14 -3.93 -2.02
N LEU A 114 7.43 -3.10 -1.24
CA LEU A 114 6.23 -3.50 -0.50
C LEU A 114 4.96 -3.36 -1.32
N ARG A 115 5.01 -3.76 -2.59
CA ARG A 115 3.85 -3.72 -3.48
C ARG A 115 3.89 -4.81 -4.54
N ILE A 116 2.71 -5.19 -5.01
CA ILE A 116 2.50 -6.07 -6.17
C ILE A 116 1.63 -5.30 -7.16
N PHE A 117 2.03 -5.25 -8.43
CA PHE A 117 1.18 -4.67 -9.48
C PHE A 117 -0.14 -5.44 -9.57
N SER A 118 -1.27 -4.74 -9.59
CA SER A 118 -2.59 -5.34 -9.75
C SER A 118 -3.07 -5.22 -11.20
N LYS A 119 -3.24 -4.00 -11.67
CA LYS A 119 -3.68 -3.70 -13.04
C LYS A 119 -3.42 -2.24 -13.40
N PHE A 120 -3.58 -1.90 -14.68
CA PHE A 120 -3.74 -0.50 -15.09
C PHE A 120 -5.13 0.00 -14.69
N SER A 121 -5.21 1.23 -14.19
CA SER A 121 -6.46 1.88 -13.75
C SER A 121 -7.07 2.77 -14.82
N ASP A 122 -6.29 3.20 -15.82
CA ASP A 122 -6.79 3.98 -16.94
C ASP A 122 -7.63 3.12 -17.88
N ARG A 123 -8.52 3.77 -18.64
CA ARG A 123 -9.31 3.08 -19.66
C ARG A 123 -8.41 2.64 -20.81
N ILE A 124 -8.70 1.50 -21.41
CA ILE A 124 -7.87 0.93 -22.48
C ILE A 124 -7.75 1.88 -23.69
N GLU A 125 -8.79 2.68 -23.93
CA GLU A 125 -8.82 3.67 -25.02
C GLU A 125 -7.81 4.81 -24.80
N ASP A 126 -7.46 5.08 -23.55
CA ASP A 126 -6.54 6.14 -23.16
C ASP A 126 -5.09 5.62 -23.07
N MET A 127 -4.85 4.34 -23.35
CA MET A 127 -3.53 3.68 -23.26
C MET A 127 -3.03 3.18 -24.62
N PRO A 128 -2.43 4.06 -25.46
CA PRO A 128 -1.90 3.65 -26.77
C PRO A 128 -0.94 2.47 -26.66
N GLY A 129 -1.18 1.43 -27.48
CA GLY A 129 -0.35 0.21 -27.51
C GLY A 129 -0.77 -0.88 -26.54
N ILE A 130 -1.66 -0.60 -25.60
CA ILE A 130 -2.24 -1.62 -24.71
C ILE A 130 -3.48 -2.22 -25.35
N LYS A 131 -3.44 -3.51 -25.64
CA LYS A 131 -4.56 -4.23 -26.30
C LYS A 131 -5.48 -4.92 -25.30
N LYS A 132 -4.98 -5.20 -24.09
CA LYS A 132 -5.71 -5.91 -23.04
C LYS A 132 -5.15 -5.51 -21.68
N ILE A 133 -6.01 -5.25 -20.72
CA ILE A 133 -5.64 -5.11 -19.31
C ILE A 133 -5.65 -6.51 -18.69
N VAL A 134 -4.52 -6.91 -18.13
CA VAL A 134 -4.43 -8.10 -17.28
C VAL A 134 -4.64 -7.68 -15.83
N GLU A 135 -5.28 -8.53 -15.04
CA GLU A 135 -5.65 -8.24 -13.67
C GLU A 135 -5.09 -9.31 -12.72
N LEU A 136 -4.52 -8.85 -11.60
CA LEU A 136 -4.09 -9.72 -10.51
C LEU A 136 -5.34 -10.37 -9.89
N THR A 137 -5.48 -11.69 -10.06
CA THR A 137 -6.61 -12.46 -9.55
C THR A 137 -6.31 -13.14 -8.22
N LYS A 138 -5.03 -13.31 -7.89
CA LYS A 138 -4.56 -13.92 -6.67
C LYS A 138 -3.08 -13.59 -6.45
N PHE A 139 -2.68 -13.46 -5.20
CA PHE A 139 -1.27 -13.47 -4.80
C PHE A 139 -1.07 -14.36 -3.56
N LYS A 140 0.17 -14.77 -3.33
CA LYS A 140 0.58 -15.53 -2.16
C LYS A 140 1.98 -15.11 -1.75
N LEU A 141 2.17 -14.85 -0.47
CA LEU A 141 3.49 -14.67 0.16
C LEU A 141 3.95 -16.03 0.66
N LYS A 142 4.96 -16.60 0.02
CA LYS A 142 5.47 -17.94 0.29
C LYS A 142 6.72 -17.86 1.15
N ASN A 143 6.87 -18.77 2.09
CA ASN A 143 8.05 -18.88 2.96
C ASN A 143 8.33 -17.58 3.73
N ILE A 144 7.31 -17.01 4.36
CA ILE A 144 7.50 -15.86 5.25
C ILE A 144 8.47 -16.27 6.34
N ASN A 145 9.58 -15.56 6.47
CA ASN A 145 10.64 -15.80 7.44
C ASN A 145 11.08 -14.51 8.10
N ILE A 146 11.34 -14.56 9.41
CA ILE A 146 11.82 -13.44 10.22
C ILE A 146 13.23 -13.75 10.67
N SER A 147 14.14 -12.78 10.48
CA SER A 147 15.54 -12.85 10.92
C SER A 147 15.84 -11.66 11.82
N TYR A 148 16.19 -11.93 13.07
CA TYR A 148 16.60 -10.88 14.02
C TYR A 148 18.04 -10.44 13.77
N GLU A 149 18.29 -9.14 13.96
CA GLU A 149 19.63 -8.53 13.91
C GLU A 149 20.20 -8.32 15.32
#